data_6afc98386345a6bec82d84a569476bbc
#
_entry.id   6afc98386345a6bec82d84a569476bbc
#
_cell.length_a   1.000
_cell.length_b   1.000
_cell.length_c   1.000
_cell.angle_alpha   90.00
_cell.angle_beta   90.00
_cell.angle_gamma   90.00
#
_symmetry.space_group_name_H-M   'P 1'
#
loop_
_entity.id
_entity.type
_entity.pdbx_description
1 polymer ?
#
loop_
_entity_poly.entity_id
_entity_poly.type
_entity_poly.pdbx_seq_one_letter_code
_entity_poly.pdbx_strand_id
1 'polypeptide(L)'
;MTPESKLAPIRKGLLEFLVLKIVGARSVYVPDILRQLAGTEFSTQEGTLYPLLSRMRREELVDYEWQESEAGPPRKYYKLTEPGRRALDELQGYWNHLNDTLTRLGN
;
A
#
# COMPACT_ATOMS: atom_id res chain seq x y z
N MET A 1 -5.99 -9.49 -26.77
CA MET A 1 -5.46 -9.07 -25.45
C MET A 1 -6.57 -9.12 -24.42
N THR A 2 -6.33 -9.79 -23.30
CA THR A 2 -7.33 -9.90 -22.24
C THR A 2 -7.35 -8.64 -21.38
N PRO A 3 -8.48 -8.32 -20.72
CA PRO A 3 -8.51 -7.22 -19.75
C PRO A 3 -7.43 -7.34 -18.67
N GLU A 4 -7.10 -8.56 -18.30
CA GLU A 4 -6.04 -8.83 -17.30
C GLU A 4 -4.70 -8.25 -17.72
N SER A 5 -4.31 -8.36 -18.99
CA SER A 5 -3.06 -7.82 -19.50
C SER A 5 -2.98 -6.30 -19.37
N LYS A 6 -4.10 -5.62 -19.49
CA LYS A 6 -4.16 -4.16 -19.38
C LYS A 6 -4.20 -3.69 -17.95
N LEU A 7 -4.80 -4.47 -17.06
CA LEU A 7 -4.97 -4.09 -15.67
C LEU A 7 -3.74 -4.37 -14.81
N ALA A 8 -2.92 -5.34 -15.19
CA ALA A 8 -1.77 -5.73 -14.39
C ALA A 8 -0.81 -4.57 -14.06
N PRO A 9 -0.40 -3.72 -15.03
CA PRO A 9 0.46 -2.59 -14.71
C PRO A 9 -0.21 -1.58 -13.78
N ILE A 10 -1.52 -1.40 -13.93
CA ILE A 10 -2.29 -0.48 -13.08
C ILE A 10 -2.33 -1.01 -11.66
N ARG A 11 -2.64 -2.31 -11.49
CA ARG A 11 -2.68 -2.93 -10.16
C ARG A 11 -1.34 -2.82 -9.45
N LYS A 12 -0.24 -3.01 -10.19
CA LYS A 12 1.09 -2.94 -9.61
C LYS A 12 1.37 -1.56 -9.03
N GLY A 13 0.99 -0.50 -9.76
CA GLY A 13 1.15 0.87 -9.27
C GLY A 13 0.23 1.18 -8.09
N LEU A 14 -0.98 0.64 -8.13
CA LEU A 14 -1.95 0.88 -7.06
C LEU A 14 -1.61 0.15 -5.76
N LEU A 15 -0.86 -0.94 -5.83
CA LEU A 15 -0.50 -1.69 -4.63
C LEU A 15 0.23 -0.81 -3.61
N GLU A 16 1.16 0.02 -4.07
CA GLU A 16 1.87 0.94 -3.18
C GLU A 16 0.91 1.90 -2.48
N PHE A 17 -0.06 2.46 -3.23
CA PHE A 17 -1.08 3.34 -2.69
C PHE A 17 -1.90 2.62 -1.60
N LEU A 18 -2.31 1.38 -1.89
CA LEU A 18 -3.09 0.60 -0.93
C LEU A 18 -2.29 0.29 0.33
N VAL A 19 -1.01 -0.04 0.19
CA VAL A 19 -0.14 -0.29 1.34
C VAL A 19 0.02 0.99 2.16
N LEU A 20 0.23 2.15 1.53
CA LEU A 20 0.28 3.42 2.25
C LEU A 20 -1.00 3.67 3.03
N LYS A 21 -2.15 3.36 2.43
CA LYS A 21 -3.45 3.52 3.07
C LYS A 21 -3.57 2.65 4.32
N ILE A 22 -3.19 1.39 4.20
CA ILE A 22 -3.26 0.44 5.32
C ILE A 22 -2.33 0.87 6.45
N VAL A 23 -1.08 1.20 6.12
CA VAL A 23 -0.08 1.61 7.11
C VAL A 23 -0.43 2.96 7.71
N GLY A 24 -1.12 3.82 6.95
CA GLY A 24 -1.53 5.13 7.40
C GLY A 24 -2.67 5.11 8.41
N ALA A 25 -3.44 4.05 8.47
CA ALA A 25 -4.54 3.94 9.42
C ALA A 25 -4.04 3.66 10.84
N ARG A 26 -2.99 2.86 10.94
CA ARG A 26 -2.34 2.52 12.22
C ARG A 26 -1.09 1.70 11.93
N SER A 27 -0.21 1.57 12.92
CA SER A 27 0.95 0.67 12.81
C SER A 27 0.45 -0.75 12.56
N VAL A 28 1.07 -1.44 11.61
CA VAL A 28 0.62 -2.78 11.21
C VAL A 28 1.80 -3.74 11.09
N TYR A 29 1.52 -4.98 11.42
CA TYR A 29 2.39 -6.12 11.24
C TYR A 29 2.17 -6.66 9.82
N VAL A 30 3.25 -7.11 9.14
CA VAL A 30 3.15 -7.50 7.72
C VAL A 30 2.06 -8.52 7.42
N PRO A 31 1.89 -9.59 8.23
CA PRO A 31 0.78 -10.52 7.98
C PRO A 31 -0.60 -9.85 7.99
N ASP A 32 -0.78 -8.76 8.75
CA ASP A 32 -2.05 -8.03 8.76
C ASP A 32 -2.28 -7.29 7.45
N ILE A 33 -1.20 -6.76 6.84
CA ILE A 33 -1.30 -6.14 5.51
C ILE A 33 -1.79 -7.17 4.50
N LEU A 34 -1.16 -8.35 4.52
CA LEU A 34 -1.53 -9.43 3.60
C LEU A 34 -2.99 -9.84 3.79
N ARG A 35 -3.45 -9.94 5.03
CA ARG A 35 -4.84 -10.32 5.33
C ARG A 35 -5.83 -9.28 4.83
N GLN A 36 -5.53 -8.00 4.97
CA GLN A 36 -6.42 -6.95 4.49
C GLN A 36 -6.55 -6.95 2.98
N LEU A 37 -5.50 -7.34 2.27
CA LEU A 37 -5.52 -7.42 0.81
C LEU A 37 -6.08 -8.74 0.29
N ALA A 38 -6.08 -9.78 1.12
CA ALA A 38 -6.61 -11.09 0.74
C ALA A 38 -8.11 -10.98 0.43
N GLY A 39 -8.56 -11.69 -0.57
CA GLY A 39 -9.95 -11.63 -0.99
C GLY A 39 -10.27 -10.45 -1.91
N THR A 40 -9.31 -9.58 -2.15
CA THR A 40 -9.44 -8.50 -3.14
C THR A 40 -8.61 -8.84 -4.36
N GLU A 41 -8.82 -8.09 -5.45
CA GLU A 41 -7.99 -8.27 -6.65
C GLU A 41 -6.54 -7.80 -6.44
N PHE A 42 -6.23 -7.19 -5.29
CA PHE A 42 -4.89 -6.73 -4.95
C PHE A 42 -4.19 -7.69 -3.98
N SER A 43 -4.71 -8.88 -3.81
CA SER A 43 -4.09 -9.92 -3.00
C SER A 43 -2.64 -10.14 -3.44
N THR A 44 -1.74 -10.27 -2.50
CA THR A 44 -0.32 -10.40 -2.78
C THR A 44 0.36 -11.33 -1.78
N GLN A 45 1.64 -11.54 -1.95
CA GLN A 45 2.44 -12.46 -1.15
C GLN A 45 3.63 -11.73 -0.52
N GLU A 46 4.21 -12.36 0.49
CA GLU A 46 5.38 -11.80 1.17
C GLU A 46 6.51 -11.48 0.20
N GLY A 47 6.74 -12.36 -0.80
CA GLY A 47 7.80 -12.16 -1.79
C GLY A 47 7.65 -10.88 -2.61
N THR A 48 6.44 -10.33 -2.71
CA THR A 48 6.19 -9.08 -3.38
C THR A 48 6.14 -7.92 -2.38
N LEU A 49 5.54 -8.16 -1.23
CA LEU A 49 5.30 -7.10 -0.24
C LEU A 49 6.58 -6.63 0.47
N TYR A 50 7.45 -7.56 0.89
CA TYR A 50 8.68 -7.17 1.58
C TYR A 50 9.59 -6.28 0.75
N PRO A 51 9.87 -6.60 -0.54
CA PRO A 51 10.67 -5.68 -1.37
C PRO A 51 10.01 -4.32 -1.54
N LEU A 52 8.68 -4.29 -1.65
CA LEU A 52 7.95 -3.02 -1.76
C LEU A 52 8.12 -2.18 -0.49
N LEU A 53 7.94 -2.79 0.67
CA LEU A 53 8.11 -2.08 1.95
C LEU A 53 9.55 -1.60 2.13
N SER A 54 10.54 -2.41 1.70
CA SER A 54 11.95 -2.01 1.77
C SER A 54 12.23 -0.80 0.90
N ARG A 55 11.66 -0.76 -0.31
CA ARG A 55 11.79 0.40 -1.19
C ARG A 55 11.12 1.63 -0.59
N MET A 56 9.91 1.47 -0.06
CA MET A 56 9.17 2.57 0.55
C MET A 56 9.92 3.13 1.76
N ARG A 57 10.62 2.27 2.49
CA ARG A 57 11.43 2.72 3.62
C ARG A 57 12.66 3.51 3.14
N ARG A 58 13.31 3.05 2.09
CA ARG A 58 14.43 3.80 1.49
C ARG A 58 13.99 5.16 0.98
N GLU A 59 12.74 5.26 0.51
CA GLU A 59 12.15 6.52 0.06
C GLU A 59 11.59 7.36 1.21
N GLU A 60 11.78 6.88 2.44
CA GLU A 60 11.36 7.56 3.67
C GLU A 60 9.85 7.73 3.82
N LEU A 61 9.07 6.89 3.14
CA LEU A 61 7.61 6.94 3.22
C LEU A 61 7.06 6.16 4.40
N VAL A 62 7.76 5.10 4.80
CA VAL A 62 7.41 4.27 5.96
C VAL A 62 8.65 4.03 6.80
N ASP A 63 8.42 3.69 8.05
CA ASP A 63 9.45 3.20 8.93
C ASP A 63 8.84 2.07 9.75
N TYR A 64 9.65 1.42 10.57
CA TYR A 64 9.13 0.35 11.40
C TYR A 64 9.75 0.40 12.78
N GLU A 65 9.06 -0.27 13.72
CA GLU A 65 9.59 -0.46 15.06
C GLU A 65 9.32 -1.89 15.48
N TRP A 66 10.16 -2.42 16.33
CA TRP A 66 9.98 -3.74 16.90
C TRP A 66 9.09 -3.62 18.13
N GLN A 67 8.10 -4.52 18.25
CA GLN A 67 7.25 -4.60 19.42
C GLN A 67 7.31 -6.02 19.97
N GLU A 68 7.33 -6.14 21.28
CA GLU A 68 7.34 -7.45 21.92
C GLU A 68 6.00 -8.17 21.68
N SER A 69 6.11 -9.48 21.58
CA SER A 69 4.96 -10.35 21.39
C SER A 69 4.88 -11.29 22.60
N GLU A 70 3.66 -11.50 23.12
CA GLU A 70 3.46 -12.35 24.29
C GLU A 70 3.84 -13.80 24.05
N ALA A 71 3.74 -14.27 22.82
CA ALA A 71 3.88 -15.69 22.51
C ALA A 71 4.98 -15.98 21.50
N GLY A 72 6.01 -15.14 21.40
CA GLY A 72 7.07 -15.40 20.44
C GLY A 72 8.06 -14.26 20.34
N PRO A 73 8.88 -14.26 19.29
CA PRO A 73 9.87 -13.19 19.10
C PRO A 73 9.20 -11.86 18.83
N PRO A 74 9.94 -10.75 19.03
CA PRO A 74 9.42 -9.42 18.70
C PRO A 74 8.96 -9.35 17.25
N ARG A 75 7.94 -8.52 16.99
CA ARG A 75 7.35 -8.33 15.68
C ARG A 75 7.64 -6.94 15.17
N LYS A 76 7.84 -6.84 13.85
CA LYS A 76 8.11 -5.59 13.17
C LYS A 76 6.78 -4.95 12.75
N TYR A 77 6.52 -3.74 13.21
CA TYR A 77 5.31 -2.97 12.87
C TYR A 77 5.68 -1.78 12.02
N TYR A 78 5.04 -1.63 10.87
CA TYR A 78 5.27 -0.52 9.95
C TYR A 78 4.30 0.61 10.23
N LYS A 79 4.80 1.84 10.04
CA LYS A 79 4.01 3.06 10.23
C LYS A 79 4.40 4.08 9.17
N LEU A 80 3.50 5.02 8.89
CA LEU A 80 3.84 6.11 7.97
C LEU A 80 4.74 7.12 8.66
N THR A 81 5.63 7.69 7.85
CA THR A 81 6.38 8.89 8.22
C THR A 81 5.56 10.11 7.81
N GLU A 82 6.06 11.32 8.15
CA GLU A 82 5.45 12.56 7.64
C GLU A 82 5.48 12.61 6.11
N PRO A 83 6.62 12.35 5.44
CA PRO A 83 6.61 12.26 3.97
C PRO A 83 5.64 11.21 3.43
N GLY A 84 5.50 10.09 4.13
CA GLY A 84 4.55 9.05 3.73
C GLY A 84 3.11 9.52 3.81
N ARG A 85 2.77 10.29 4.84
CA ARG A 85 1.45 10.87 5.00
C ARG A 85 1.14 11.82 3.85
N ARG A 86 2.12 12.67 3.50
CA ARG A 86 1.95 13.60 2.37
C ARG A 86 1.78 12.85 1.06
N ALA A 87 2.57 11.80 0.85
CA ALA A 87 2.45 10.98 -0.36
C ALA A 87 1.07 10.33 -0.47
N LEU A 88 0.54 9.82 0.66
CA LEU A 88 -0.80 9.24 0.68
C LEU A 88 -1.86 10.28 0.32
N ASP A 89 -1.75 11.48 0.88
CA ASP A 89 -2.71 12.55 0.61
C ASP A 89 -2.64 12.97 -0.86
N GLU A 90 -1.44 13.07 -1.43
CA GLU A 90 -1.27 13.39 -2.85
C GLU A 90 -1.88 12.32 -3.75
N LEU A 91 -1.66 11.04 -3.43
CA LEU A 91 -2.22 9.95 -4.21
C LEU A 91 -3.75 9.94 -4.13
N GLN A 92 -4.30 10.20 -2.95
CA GLN A 92 -5.75 10.27 -2.78
C GLN A 92 -6.33 11.41 -3.61
N GLY A 93 -5.68 12.57 -3.58
CA GLY A 93 -6.12 13.72 -4.38
C GLY A 93 -6.03 13.44 -5.87
N TYR A 94 -4.94 12.83 -6.30
CA TYR A 94 -4.77 12.47 -7.70
C TYR A 94 -5.85 11.48 -8.16
N TRP A 95 -6.16 10.50 -7.34
CA TRP A 95 -7.21 9.53 -7.64
C TRP A 95 -8.57 10.22 -7.80
N ASN A 96 -8.88 11.16 -6.91
CA ASN A 96 -10.13 11.91 -6.99
C ASN A 96 -10.20 12.74 -8.27
N HIS A 97 -9.09 13.37 -8.66
CA HIS A 97 -9.00 14.10 -9.93
C HIS A 97 -9.20 13.19 -11.12
N LEU A 98 -8.62 11.99 -11.09
CA LEU A 98 -8.81 11.02 -12.15
C LEU A 98 -10.28 10.66 -12.31
N ASN A 99 -10.97 10.40 -11.20
CA ASN A 99 -12.39 10.07 -11.23
C ASN A 99 -13.21 11.22 -11.84
N ASP A 100 -12.92 12.46 -11.45
CA ASP A 100 -13.60 13.62 -12.01
C ASP A 100 -13.35 13.75 -13.50
N THR A 101 -12.10 13.54 -13.92
CA THR A 101 -11.75 13.58 -15.34
C THR A 101 -12.50 12.54 -16.13
N LEU A 102 -12.54 11.30 -15.62
CA LEU A 102 -13.25 10.22 -16.29
C LEU A 102 -14.74 10.52 -16.43
N THR A 103 -15.33 11.17 -15.42
CA THR A 103 -16.74 11.54 -15.46
C THR A 103 -17.02 12.54 -16.58
N ARG A 104 -16.06 13.43 -16.85
CA ARG A 104 -16.25 14.49 -17.86
C ARG A 104 -15.88 14.07 -19.28
N LEU A 105 -14.93 13.14 -19.41
CA LEU A 105 -14.51 12.69 -20.76
C LEU A 105 -15.55 11.78 -21.37
N GLY A 106 -15.66 11.87 -22.69
CA GLY A 106 -16.56 11.02 -23.43
C GLY A 106 -18.02 11.47 -23.42
N ASN A 107 -18.33 12.58 -22.80
CA ASN A 107 -19.69 13.15 -22.77
C ASN A 107 -19.91 14.15 -23.89
#